data_64ddff523d1e90e43a0983c72077d846
#
_entry.id   64ddff523d1e90e43a0983c72077d846
#
_cell.length_a   1.000
_cell.length_b   1.000
_cell.length_c   1.000
_cell.angle_alpha   90.00
_cell.angle_beta   90.00
_cell.angle_gamma   90.00
#
_symmetry.space_group_name_H-M   'P 1'
#
loop_
_entity.id
_entity.type
_entity.pdbx_description
1 polymer ?
#
loop_
_entity_poly.entity_id
_entity_poly.type
_entity_poly.pdbx_seq_one_letter_code
_entity_poly.pdbx_strand_id
1 'polypeptide(L)'
;ESLRIFEVDQPAVQSKKISKLPKELSDLGNVSYVNVDFANQSVSERLIEAGFDQTKSSIFTLEGVTQYIAKDAFNSTLSEIAKLVHGTQAIFFLSYVDELLNQNPEACFGNGYPNPAKKASLIQNLSAKAADEPWISFYSPKEMENTLSNNGFSLKEDKVLKDVNVEYFSPVKRTLSENQIFNLEHFVVAKTIDQ
;
A
#
# COMPACT_ATOMS: atom_id res chain seq x y z
N GLU A 1 10.76 24.52 5.73
CA GLU A 1 9.35 24.21 5.41
C GLU A 1 8.90 23.06 6.31
N SER A 2 7.70 23.14 6.86
CA SER A 2 7.13 22.05 7.67
C SER A 2 6.49 21.02 6.74
N LEU A 3 6.68 19.74 7.05
CA LEU A 3 5.98 18.64 6.38
C LEU A 3 4.47 18.79 6.57
N ARG A 4 3.70 18.71 5.49
CA ARG A 4 2.24 18.59 5.53
C ARG A 4 1.84 17.15 5.27
N ILE A 5 0.90 16.63 6.04
CA ILE A 5 0.41 15.26 5.95
C ILE A 5 -1.09 15.32 5.61
N PHE A 6 -1.48 14.53 4.61
CA PHE A 6 -2.88 14.34 4.25
C PHE A 6 -3.22 12.88 4.51
N GLU A 7 -4.05 12.63 5.49
CA GLU A 7 -4.55 11.30 5.78
C GLU A 7 -5.90 11.11 5.10
N VAL A 8 -5.94 10.20 4.13
CA VAL A 8 -7.12 9.95 3.28
C VAL A 8 -7.75 8.64 3.70
N ASP A 9 -9.03 8.66 4.07
CA ASP A 9 -9.77 7.46 4.42
C ASP A 9 -11.28 7.69 4.25
N GLN A 10 -12.07 6.62 4.34
CA GLN A 10 -13.52 6.71 4.36
C GLN A 10 -14.02 7.44 5.62
N PRO A 11 -15.10 8.23 5.51
CA PRO A 11 -15.59 9.07 6.62
C PRO A 11 -15.82 8.31 7.93
N ALA A 12 -16.41 7.12 7.86
CA ALA A 12 -16.70 6.29 9.03
C ALA A 12 -15.43 5.74 9.70
N VAL A 13 -14.46 5.31 8.90
CA VAL A 13 -13.17 4.77 9.37
C VAL A 13 -12.37 5.88 10.03
N GLN A 14 -12.24 7.02 9.36
CA GLN A 14 -11.49 8.17 9.85
C GLN A 14 -12.09 8.72 11.15
N SER A 15 -13.42 8.87 11.23
CA SER A 15 -14.09 9.30 12.45
C SER A 15 -13.84 8.36 13.63
N LYS A 16 -13.90 7.03 13.39
CA LYS A 16 -13.60 6.02 14.39
C LYS A 16 -12.12 6.08 14.84
N LYS A 17 -11.19 6.33 13.93
CA LYS A 17 -9.77 6.50 14.25
C LYS A 17 -9.56 7.74 15.11
N ILE A 18 -10.03 8.90 14.66
CA ILE A 18 -9.87 10.18 15.36
C ILE A 18 -10.45 10.09 16.79
N SER A 19 -11.61 9.44 16.97
CA SER A 19 -12.22 9.27 18.29
C SER A 19 -11.39 8.46 19.29
N LYS A 20 -10.41 7.70 18.81
CA LYS A 20 -9.52 6.86 19.62
C LYS A 20 -8.13 7.47 19.83
N LEU A 21 -7.79 8.52 19.08
CA LEU A 21 -6.50 9.20 19.24
C LEU A 21 -6.48 10.01 20.54
N PRO A 22 -5.33 10.02 21.24
CA PRO A 22 -5.09 11.02 22.27
C PRO A 22 -5.27 12.43 21.71
N LYS A 23 -5.82 13.35 22.53
CA LYS A 23 -6.12 14.71 22.09
C LYS A 23 -4.92 15.44 21.48
N GLU A 24 -3.74 15.17 22.03
CA GLU A 24 -2.46 15.75 21.59
C GLU A 24 -2.05 15.28 20.18
N LEU A 25 -2.58 14.13 19.73
CA LEU A 25 -2.30 13.56 18.40
C LEU A 25 -3.45 13.82 17.41
N SER A 26 -4.65 14.14 17.89
CA SER A 26 -5.79 14.44 17.02
C SER A 26 -5.77 15.86 16.46
N ASP A 27 -5.00 16.77 17.06
CA ASP A 27 -4.91 18.20 16.70
C ASP A 27 -3.46 18.58 16.35
N LEU A 28 -2.85 17.83 15.44
CA LEU A 28 -1.55 18.16 14.89
C LEU A 28 -1.75 19.17 13.76
N GLY A 29 -1.27 20.39 13.93
CA GLY A 29 -1.47 21.50 12.97
C GLY A 29 -0.91 21.27 11.56
N ASN A 30 -0.16 20.20 11.33
CA ASN A 30 0.37 19.81 10.02
C ASN A 30 -0.32 18.57 9.41
N VAL A 31 -1.34 18.01 10.05
CA VAL A 31 -2.13 16.87 9.55
C VAL A 31 -3.51 17.35 9.11
N SER A 32 -3.87 17.01 7.88
CA SER A 32 -5.22 17.21 7.33
C SER A 32 -5.89 15.87 7.15
N TYR A 33 -7.05 15.68 7.78
CA TYR A 33 -7.86 14.48 7.61
C TYR A 33 -8.82 14.68 6.44
N VAL A 34 -8.62 13.91 5.36
CA VAL A 34 -9.35 14.05 4.10
C VAL A 34 -10.32 12.87 3.96
N ASN A 35 -11.60 13.15 4.13
CA ASN A 35 -12.64 12.14 3.93
C ASN A 35 -12.90 11.92 2.44
N VAL A 36 -12.85 10.65 2.00
CA VAL A 36 -13.14 10.26 0.62
C VAL A 36 -14.07 9.06 0.61
N ASP A 37 -15.20 9.21 -0.06
CA ASP A 37 -15.99 8.08 -0.53
C ASP A 37 -15.40 7.58 -1.85
N PHE A 38 -14.54 6.57 -1.79
CA PHE A 38 -13.82 6.03 -2.95
C PHE A 38 -14.74 5.48 -4.05
N ALA A 39 -16.02 5.26 -3.77
CA ALA A 39 -16.98 4.83 -4.78
C ALA A 39 -17.54 6.00 -5.61
N ASN A 40 -17.57 7.22 -5.06
CA ASN A 40 -18.28 8.34 -5.63
C ASN A 40 -17.46 9.63 -5.75
N GLN A 41 -16.25 9.69 -5.18
CA GLN A 41 -15.44 10.91 -5.13
C GLN A 41 -14.04 10.67 -5.66
N SER A 42 -13.46 11.69 -6.27
CA SER A 42 -12.07 11.69 -6.72
C SER A 42 -11.15 12.00 -5.54
N VAL A 43 -10.12 11.15 -5.37
CA VAL A 43 -9.07 11.36 -4.36
C VAL A 43 -8.30 12.65 -4.65
N SER A 44 -8.00 12.93 -5.92
CA SER A 44 -7.24 14.11 -6.33
C SER A 44 -8.01 15.40 -6.04
N GLU A 45 -9.31 15.46 -6.35
CA GLU A 45 -10.15 16.62 -6.05
C GLU A 45 -10.22 16.89 -4.55
N ARG A 46 -10.44 15.85 -3.75
CA ARG A 46 -10.51 15.98 -2.29
C ARG A 46 -9.19 16.42 -1.67
N LEU A 47 -8.05 15.97 -2.21
CA LEU A 47 -6.74 16.44 -1.78
C LEU A 47 -6.52 17.91 -2.11
N ILE A 48 -6.90 18.36 -3.31
CA ILE A 48 -6.82 19.78 -3.71
C ILE A 48 -7.69 20.65 -2.80
N GLU A 49 -8.94 20.26 -2.56
CA GLU A 49 -9.85 20.95 -1.63
C GLU A 49 -9.28 21.07 -0.21
N ALA A 50 -8.53 20.04 0.24
CA ALA A 50 -7.85 20.04 1.53
C ALA A 50 -6.55 20.88 1.53
N GLY A 51 -6.18 21.50 0.40
CA GLY A 51 -5.02 22.35 0.26
C GLY A 51 -3.73 21.62 -0.08
N PHE A 52 -3.80 20.48 -0.77
CA PHE A 52 -2.62 19.82 -1.35
C PHE A 52 -1.97 20.74 -2.39
N ASP A 53 -0.67 20.97 -2.24
CA ASP A 53 0.09 21.82 -3.15
C ASP A 53 0.73 20.98 -4.26
N GLN A 54 0.15 21.04 -5.45
CA GLN A 54 0.59 20.30 -6.63
C GLN A 54 1.97 20.74 -7.16
N THR A 55 2.52 21.83 -6.66
CA THR A 55 3.85 22.34 -7.05
C THR A 55 4.98 21.77 -6.21
N LYS A 56 4.66 20.98 -5.20
CA LYS A 56 5.63 20.40 -4.25
C LYS A 56 5.88 18.94 -4.51
N SER A 57 7.12 18.51 -4.27
CA SER A 57 7.45 17.08 -4.22
C SER A 57 6.66 16.38 -3.11
N SER A 58 6.19 15.18 -3.40
CA SER A 58 5.26 14.46 -2.52
C SER A 58 5.65 13.00 -2.34
N ILE A 59 5.22 12.42 -1.22
CA ILE A 59 5.30 10.99 -0.97
C ILE A 59 3.87 10.49 -0.73
N PHE A 60 3.47 9.47 -1.46
CA PHE A 60 2.22 8.75 -1.26
C PHE A 60 2.49 7.40 -0.64
N THR A 61 1.68 6.99 0.34
CA THR A 61 1.74 5.66 0.92
C THR A 61 0.40 4.96 0.79
N LEU A 62 0.41 3.69 0.39
CA LEU A 62 -0.77 2.84 0.23
C LEU A 62 -0.44 1.43 0.71
N GLU A 63 -0.41 1.25 2.03
CA GLU A 63 -0.03 -0.02 2.66
C GLU A 63 -1.25 -0.81 3.10
N GLY A 64 -1.29 -2.11 2.76
CA GLY A 64 -2.37 -3.01 3.17
C GLY A 64 -3.74 -2.67 2.56
N VAL A 65 -3.80 -2.03 1.40
CA VAL A 65 -5.05 -1.55 0.76
C VAL A 65 -5.33 -2.24 -0.57
N THR A 66 -4.31 -2.49 -1.38
CA THR A 66 -4.49 -2.96 -2.77
C THR A 66 -5.31 -4.26 -2.87
N GLN A 67 -5.19 -5.15 -1.89
CA GLN A 67 -5.92 -6.43 -1.86
C GLN A 67 -7.43 -6.27 -1.64
N TYR A 68 -7.89 -5.14 -1.10
CA TYR A 68 -9.30 -4.90 -0.79
C TYR A 68 -10.07 -4.15 -1.89
N ILE A 69 -9.37 -3.58 -2.86
CA ILE A 69 -9.97 -2.79 -3.94
C ILE A 69 -9.83 -3.48 -5.28
N ALA A 70 -10.79 -3.28 -6.18
CA ALA A 70 -10.73 -3.82 -7.53
C ALA A 70 -9.54 -3.24 -8.30
N LYS A 71 -8.92 -4.03 -9.18
CA LYS A 71 -7.76 -3.61 -9.98
C LYS A 71 -8.04 -2.34 -10.79
N ASP A 72 -9.24 -2.21 -11.34
CA ASP A 72 -9.64 -1.00 -12.09
C ASP A 72 -9.74 0.24 -11.20
N ALA A 73 -10.24 0.11 -9.98
CA ALA A 73 -10.27 1.20 -9.02
C ALA A 73 -8.85 1.63 -8.60
N PHE A 74 -7.96 0.66 -8.39
CA PHE A 74 -6.55 0.95 -8.13
C PHE A 74 -5.89 1.67 -9.31
N ASN A 75 -6.12 1.22 -10.56
CA ASN A 75 -5.64 1.89 -11.76
C ASN A 75 -6.15 3.34 -11.85
N SER A 76 -7.44 3.57 -11.58
CA SER A 76 -8.01 4.92 -11.53
C SER A 76 -7.31 5.81 -10.50
N THR A 77 -7.11 5.31 -9.29
CA THR A 77 -6.41 6.03 -8.22
C THR A 77 -4.99 6.40 -8.63
N LEU A 78 -4.23 5.47 -9.21
CA LEU A 78 -2.88 5.76 -9.71
C LEU A 78 -2.89 6.84 -10.80
N SER A 79 -3.82 6.75 -11.75
CA SER A 79 -3.98 7.74 -12.82
C SER A 79 -4.32 9.14 -12.27
N GLU A 80 -5.21 9.21 -11.28
CA GLU A 80 -5.54 10.47 -10.61
C GLU A 80 -4.33 11.08 -9.89
N ILE A 81 -3.59 10.26 -9.14
CA ILE A 81 -2.39 10.72 -8.44
C ILE A 81 -1.33 11.18 -9.44
N ALA A 82 -1.11 10.46 -10.54
CA ALA A 82 -0.15 10.86 -11.57
C ALA A 82 -0.50 12.23 -12.18
N LYS A 83 -1.79 12.49 -12.43
CA LYS A 83 -2.27 13.79 -12.92
C LYS A 83 -2.09 14.90 -11.87
N LEU A 84 -2.38 14.56 -10.60
CA LEU A 84 -2.26 15.49 -9.47
C LEU A 84 -0.83 16.02 -9.30
N VAL A 85 0.17 15.16 -9.55
CA VAL A 85 1.60 15.49 -9.37
C VAL A 85 2.33 15.74 -10.69
N HIS A 86 1.58 15.97 -11.78
CA HIS A 86 2.17 16.23 -13.10
C HIS A 86 3.15 17.42 -13.05
N GLY A 87 4.36 17.23 -13.55
CA GLY A 87 5.42 18.25 -13.53
C GLY A 87 6.18 18.37 -12.20
N THR A 88 5.89 17.50 -11.21
CA THR A 88 6.64 17.43 -9.96
C THR A 88 7.15 16.03 -9.69
N GLN A 89 8.11 15.90 -8.77
CA GLN A 89 8.59 14.58 -8.35
C GLN A 89 7.70 14.01 -7.26
N ALA A 90 7.21 12.78 -7.46
CA ALA A 90 6.54 12.03 -6.41
C ALA A 90 7.13 10.63 -6.24
N ILE A 91 7.19 10.21 -4.97
CA ILE A 91 7.50 8.83 -4.60
C ILE A 91 6.19 8.18 -4.17
N PHE A 92 5.97 6.98 -4.64
CA PHE A 92 4.85 6.15 -4.25
C PHE A 92 5.38 4.92 -3.54
N PHE A 93 4.99 4.75 -2.28
CA PHE A 93 5.23 3.53 -1.51
C PHE A 93 3.92 2.77 -1.37
N LEU A 94 3.89 1.52 -1.77
CA LEU A 94 2.70 0.68 -1.66
C LEU A 94 3.06 -0.75 -1.30
N SER A 95 2.07 -1.50 -0.80
CA SER A 95 2.18 -2.94 -0.69
C SER A 95 1.07 -3.65 -1.47
N TYR A 96 1.36 -4.88 -1.90
CA TYR A 96 0.38 -5.75 -2.56
C TYR A 96 0.58 -7.21 -2.17
N VAL A 97 -0.48 -8.00 -2.32
CA VAL A 97 -0.43 -9.45 -2.06
C VAL A 97 -0.14 -10.19 -3.35
N ASP A 98 0.83 -11.11 -3.29
CA ASP A 98 1.23 -11.94 -4.41
C ASP A 98 0.12 -12.92 -4.81
N GLU A 99 -0.13 -13.06 -6.12
CA GLU A 99 -1.06 -14.03 -6.68
C GLU A 99 -0.66 -15.49 -6.40
N LEU A 100 0.61 -15.74 -6.06
CA LEU A 100 1.09 -17.05 -5.62
C LEU A 100 0.30 -17.61 -4.44
N LEU A 101 -0.30 -16.75 -3.61
CA LEU A 101 -1.19 -17.22 -2.55
C LEU A 101 -2.31 -18.13 -3.08
N ASN A 102 -2.81 -17.87 -4.29
CA ASN A 102 -3.88 -18.62 -4.92
C ASN A 102 -3.37 -19.73 -5.87
N GLN A 103 -2.20 -19.53 -6.48
CA GLN A 103 -1.66 -20.44 -7.50
C GLN A 103 -0.73 -21.49 -6.92
N ASN A 104 0.18 -21.08 -6.05
CA ASN A 104 1.17 -21.92 -5.39
C ASN A 104 1.50 -21.37 -4.00
N PRO A 105 0.58 -21.47 -3.04
CA PRO A 105 0.69 -20.81 -1.75
C PRO A 105 1.92 -21.24 -0.93
N GLU A 106 2.42 -22.47 -1.14
CA GLU A 106 3.61 -22.93 -0.43
C GLU A 106 4.88 -22.17 -0.85
N ALA A 107 4.92 -21.65 -2.07
CA ALA A 107 6.04 -20.82 -2.56
C ALA A 107 6.19 -19.49 -1.82
N CYS A 108 5.14 -19.03 -1.13
CA CYS A 108 5.20 -17.82 -0.31
C CYS A 108 5.99 -18.01 1.00
N PHE A 109 6.40 -19.23 1.34
CA PHE A 109 7.07 -19.54 2.61
C PHE A 109 8.53 -19.90 2.40
N GLY A 110 9.38 -19.51 3.36
CA GLY A 110 10.79 -19.90 3.39
C GLY A 110 10.99 -21.39 3.70
N ASN A 111 12.19 -21.87 3.41
CA ASN A 111 12.54 -23.26 3.64
C ASN A 111 12.40 -23.65 5.12
N GLY A 112 11.71 -24.79 5.37
CA GLY A 112 11.47 -25.27 6.72
C GLY A 112 10.41 -24.49 7.51
N TYR A 113 9.63 -23.64 6.84
CA TYR A 113 8.49 -22.98 7.50
C TYR A 113 7.48 -24.04 7.98
N PRO A 114 6.99 -23.98 9.24
CA PRO A 114 6.14 -25.02 9.79
C PRO A 114 4.75 -25.03 9.15
N ASN A 115 4.40 -26.17 8.53
CA ASN A 115 3.08 -26.42 7.92
C ASN A 115 2.62 -25.33 6.92
N PRO A 116 3.37 -25.02 5.85
CA PRO A 116 3.07 -23.92 4.94
C PRO A 116 1.68 -24.05 4.29
N ALA A 117 1.27 -25.26 3.86
CA ALA A 117 -0.06 -25.49 3.28
C ALA A 117 -1.20 -25.17 4.26
N LYS A 118 -1.07 -25.56 5.54
CA LYS A 118 -2.08 -25.23 6.57
C LYS A 118 -2.12 -23.72 6.82
N LYS A 119 -0.96 -23.08 6.86
CA LYS A 119 -0.87 -21.63 7.07
C LYS A 119 -1.48 -20.86 5.90
N ALA A 120 -1.17 -21.26 4.66
CA ALA A 120 -1.75 -20.67 3.45
C ALA A 120 -3.28 -20.80 3.44
N SER A 121 -3.81 -22.00 3.71
CA SER A 121 -5.26 -22.22 3.82
C SER A 121 -5.90 -21.34 4.91
N LEU A 122 -5.21 -21.15 6.04
CA LEU A 122 -5.71 -20.26 7.10
C LEU A 122 -5.77 -18.81 6.61
N ILE A 123 -4.75 -18.32 5.93
CA ILE A 123 -4.71 -16.96 5.40
C ILE A 123 -5.79 -16.75 4.35
N GLN A 124 -5.93 -17.67 3.38
CA GLN A 124 -6.99 -17.63 2.39
C GLN A 124 -8.39 -17.62 3.03
N ASN A 125 -8.61 -18.47 4.04
CA ASN A 125 -9.88 -18.47 4.77
C ASN A 125 -10.13 -17.18 5.55
N LEU A 126 -9.11 -16.61 6.16
CA LEU A 126 -9.22 -15.34 6.86
C LEU A 126 -9.49 -14.19 5.88
N SER A 127 -8.79 -14.14 4.77
CA SER A 127 -8.99 -13.13 3.73
C SER A 127 -10.39 -13.19 3.11
N ALA A 128 -10.93 -14.40 2.91
CA ALA A 128 -12.28 -14.58 2.37
C ALA A 128 -13.40 -14.29 3.37
N LYS A 129 -13.13 -14.41 4.67
CA LYS A 129 -14.09 -14.25 5.77
C LYS A 129 -13.87 -13.02 6.63
N ALA A 130 -12.80 -12.26 6.36
CA ALA A 130 -12.52 -11.01 7.07
C ALA A 130 -13.73 -10.10 6.87
N ALA A 131 -14.40 -9.83 7.96
CA ALA A 131 -15.68 -9.16 8.09
C ALA A 131 -15.82 -8.02 7.08
N ASP A 132 -16.71 -8.15 6.11
CA ASP A 132 -17.10 -7.18 5.10
C ASP A 132 -15.98 -6.68 4.14
N GLU A 133 -14.73 -7.12 4.29
CA GLU A 133 -13.59 -6.69 3.47
C GLU A 133 -12.76 -7.89 2.97
N PRO A 134 -13.29 -8.73 2.07
CA PRO A 134 -12.53 -9.84 1.49
C PRO A 134 -11.39 -9.33 0.61
N TRP A 135 -10.27 -10.08 0.56
CA TRP A 135 -9.24 -9.81 -0.43
C TRP A 135 -9.73 -10.22 -1.82
N ILE A 136 -9.76 -9.25 -2.73
CA ILE A 136 -10.31 -9.43 -4.08
C ILE A 136 -9.26 -9.24 -5.17
N SER A 137 -8.11 -8.63 -4.85
CA SER A 137 -7.05 -8.34 -5.81
C SER A 137 -5.71 -8.90 -5.36
N PHE A 138 -5.07 -9.61 -6.29
CA PHE A 138 -3.76 -10.21 -6.16
C PHE A 138 -2.97 -9.88 -7.42
N TYR A 139 -1.66 -9.66 -7.30
CA TYR A 139 -0.82 -9.25 -8.42
C TYR A 139 0.41 -10.12 -8.51
N SER A 140 0.85 -10.43 -9.73
CA SER A 140 2.24 -10.83 -9.93
C SER A 140 3.15 -9.59 -9.95
N PRO A 141 4.46 -9.74 -9.67
CA PRO A 141 5.42 -8.65 -9.79
C PRO A 141 5.37 -7.97 -11.16
N LYS A 142 5.23 -8.78 -12.23
CA LYS A 142 5.15 -8.23 -13.61
C LYS A 142 3.87 -7.46 -13.85
N GLU A 143 2.76 -7.91 -13.32
CA GLU A 143 1.49 -7.18 -13.42
C GLU A 143 1.56 -5.84 -12.68
N MET A 144 2.13 -5.82 -11.47
CA MET A 144 2.31 -4.59 -10.69
C MET A 144 3.23 -3.59 -11.41
N GLU A 145 4.36 -4.06 -11.95
CA GLU A 145 5.26 -3.22 -12.76
C GLU A 145 4.53 -2.58 -13.96
N ASN A 146 3.74 -3.38 -14.69
CA ASN A 146 2.96 -2.90 -15.83
C ASN A 146 1.88 -1.90 -15.38
N THR A 147 1.18 -2.19 -14.28
CA THR A 147 0.17 -1.31 -13.70
C THR A 147 0.76 0.06 -13.36
N LEU A 148 1.89 0.10 -12.70
CA LEU A 148 2.61 1.33 -12.37
C LEU A 148 3.04 2.09 -13.63
N SER A 149 3.69 1.39 -14.57
CA SER A 149 4.20 1.98 -15.82
C SER A 149 3.09 2.59 -16.67
N ASN A 150 1.97 1.89 -16.81
CA ASN A 150 0.81 2.38 -17.57
C ASN A 150 0.15 3.62 -16.95
N ASN A 151 0.38 3.86 -15.66
CA ASN A 151 -0.14 5.01 -14.92
C ASN A 151 0.92 6.09 -14.62
N GLY A 152 2.06 6.09 -15.32
CA GLY A 152 3.05 7.18 -15.23
C GLY A 152 4.04 7.05 -14.08
N PHE A 153 4.18 5.84 -13.49
CA PHE A 153 5.16 5.55 -12.44
C PHE A 153 6.19 4.54 -12.92
N SER A 154 7.45 4.74 -12.56
CA SER A 154 8.54 3.81 -12.77
C SER A 154 8.81 3.03 -11.49
N LEU A 155 8.70 1.71 -11.55
CA LEU A 155 9.09 0.81 -10.46
C LEU A 155 10.59 0.99 -10.16
N LYS A 156 10.94 1.18 -8.90
CA LYS A 156 12.33 1.29 -8.41
C LYS A 156 12.72 0.11 -7.55
N GLU A 157 11.83 -0.33 -6.69
CA GLU A 157 12.05 -1.48 -5.81
C GLU A 157 10.76 -2.28 -5.69
N ASP A 158 10.89 -3.60 -5.68
CA ASP A 158 9.85 -4.56 -5.33
C ASP A 158 10.49 -5.62 -4.44
N LYS A 159 10.16 -5.62 -3.16
CA LYS A 159 10.80 -6.45 -2.13
C LYS A 159 9.78 -7.25 -1.36
N VAL A 160 10.14 -8.48 -1.05
CA VAL A 160 9.39 -9.33 -0.12
C VAL A 160 10.08 -9.38 1.24
N LEU A 161 9.44 -9.98 2.24
CA LEU A 161 9.99 -10.06 3.60
C LEU A 161 11.41 -10.65 3.66
N LYS A 162 11.76 -11.56 2.76
CA LYS A 162 13.11 -12.12 2.66
C LYS A 162 14.15 -11.02 2.37
N ASP A 163 13.85 -10.14 1.43
CA ASP A 163 14.75 -9.05 1.04
C ASP A 163 14.83 -8.00 2.15
N VAL A 164 13.69 -7.63 2.73
CA VAL A 164 13.59 -6.75 3.90
C VAL A 164 14.40 -7.30 5.09
N ASN A 165 14.35 -8.62 5.31
CA ASN A 165 15.11 -9.28 6.37
C ASN A 165 16.63 -9.10 6.19
N VAL A 166 17.12 -9.25 4.97
CA VAL A 166 18.54 -9.09 4.67
C VAL A 166 18.97 -7.62 4.78
N GLU A 167 18.19 -6.73 4.21
CA GLU A 167 18.58 -5.33 4.04
C GLU A 167 18.35 -4.48 5.29
N TYR A 168 17.25 -4.69 5.99
CA TYR A 168 16.85 -3.83 7.10
C TYR A 168 16.93 -4.49 8.48
N PHE A 169 16.62 -5.78 8.60
CA PHE A 169 16.61 -6.45 9.91
C PHE A 169 18.00 -6.93 10.33
N SER A 170 18.76 -7.49 9.38
CA SER A 170 20.12 -8.00 9.68
C SER A 170 21.07 -6.93 10.20
N PRO A 171 21.12 -5.71 9.66
CA PRO A 171 21.98 -4.64 10.18
C PRO A 171 21.68 -4.25 11.62
N VAL A 172 20.42 -4.39 12.05
CA VAL A 172 20.00 -4.09 13.44
C VAL A 172 19.91 -5.32 14.33
N LYS A 173 20.49 -6.45 13.90
CA LYS A 173 20.54 -7.73 14.63
C LYS A 173 19.16 -8.32 14.96
N ARG A 174 18.19 -8.14 14.05
CA ARG A 174 16.83 -8.69 14.14
C ARG A 174 16.53 -9.69 13.02
N THR A 175 17.55 -10.39 12.54
CA THR A 175 17.43 -11.34 11.41
C THR A 175 16.42 -12.44 11.71
N LEU A 176 15.49 -12.65 10.79
CA LEU A 176 14.60 -13.80 10.77
C LEU A 176 15.31 -15.00 10.15
N SER A 177 15.07 -16.19 10.68
CA SER A 177 15.49 -17.45 10.05
C SER A 177 14.54 -17.84 8.92
N GLU A 178 15.00 -18.67 7.97
CA GLU A 178 14.21 -19.10 6.80
C GLU A 178 12.84 -19.67 7.19
N ASN A 179 12.76 -20.41 8.29
CA ASN A 179 11.50 -20.98 8.79
C ASN A 179 10.54 -19.95 9.45
N GLN A 180 10.89 -18.67 9.46
CA GLN A 180 10.06 -17.54 9.92
C GLN A 180 9.68 -16.62 8.75
N ILE A 181 10.27 -16.84 7.57
CA ILE A 181 10.04 -15.97 6.41
C ILE A 181 8.74 -16.35 5.72
N PHE A 182 7.98 -15.32 5.40
CA PHE A 182 6.71 -15.40 4.72
C PHE A 182 6.60 -14.27 3.69
N ASN A 183 6.75 -14.61 2.41
CA ASN A 183 6.86 -13.67 1.30
C ASN A 183 5.52 -13.48 0.58
N LEU A 184 4.45 -13.26 1.32
CA LEU A 184 3.12 -13.04 0.75
C LEU A 184 2.93 -11.61 0.26
N GLU A 185 3.47 -10.67 1.01
CA GLU A 185 3.32 -9.26 0.77
C GLU A 185 4.59 -8.70 0.14
N HIS A 186 4.40 -7.94 -0.90
CA HIS A 186 5.44 -7.17 -1.57
C HIS A 186 5.38 -5.72 -1.14
N PHE A 187 6.54 -5.12 -0.98
CA PHE A 187 6.74 -3.71 -0.66
C PHE A 187 7.40 -3.02 -1.85
N VAL A 188 6.72 -2.05 -2.40
CA VAL A 188 7.07 -1.41 -3.65
C VAL A 188 7.43 0.04 -3.45
N VAL A 189 8.50 0.49 -4.07
CA VAL A 189 8.83 1.90 -4.26
C VAL A 189 8.75 2.21 -5.74
N ALA A 190 7.94 3.20 -6.10
CA ALA A 190 7.85 3.73 -7.46
C ALA A 190 8.05 5.25 -7.45
N LYS A 191 8.40 5.82 -8.60
CA LYS A 191 8.55 7.27 -8.79
C LYS A 191 7.82 7.70 -10.05
N THR A 192 7.38 8.95 -10.07
CA THR A 192 6.91 9.57 -11.31
C THR A 192 7.96 9.43 -12.40
N ILE A 193 7.50 9.13 -13.61
CA ILE A 193 8.34 9.14 -14.82
C ILE A 193 8.55 10.62 -15.16
N ASP A 194 9.82 11.05 -15.25
CA ASP A 194 10.16 12.39 -15.72
C ASP A 194 9.61 12.55 -17.15
N GLN A 195 8.74 13.53 -17.34
CA GLN A 195 8.19 13.91 -18.64
C GLN A 195 8.91 15.10 -19.20
#